data_33721d8f51eddf33054b0b4a2d23e942
#
_entry.id   33721d8f51eddf33054b0b4a2d23e942
#
_cell.length_a   1.000
_cell.length_b   1.000
_cell.length_c   1.000
_cell.angle_alpha   90.00
_cell.angle_beta   90.00
_cell.angle_gamma   90.00
#
_symmetry.space_group_name_H-M   'P 1'
#
loop_
_entity.id
_entity.type
_entity.pdbx_description
1 polymer ?
#
loop_
_entity_poly.entity_id
_entity_poly.type
_entity_poly.pdbx_seq_one_letter_code
_entity_poly.pdbx_strand_id
1 'polypeptide(L)'
;AERHPDELMEIDVKYVPGTVAGMKYFQYTAIDTASRWRRLAVYDEQTNFHSILFLKEVMEKFKYKIQAIKTDNGSIFTNYYTSMTKRSDMTVKTIHALDLFCKENNIIHYLIDPGKPAQNGTVERSHREDQEKFYEQNTFKSFSDLQIKLERWNIYYNNLEHCGLNGKTPNEFLLNYKLIKPTNVCA
;
A
#
# COMPACT_ATOMS: atom_id res chain seq x y z
N ALA A 1 14.58 -16.12 -5.37
CA ALA A 1 14.56 -15.37 -6.63
C ALA A 1 14.70 -13.89 -6.31
N GLU A 2 15.53 -13.19 -7.05
CA GLU A 2 15.71 -11.74 -6.94
C GLU A 2 14.42 -11.09 -7.46
N ARG A 3 13.76 -10.31 -6.63
CA ARG A 3 12.54 -9.59 -7.03
C ARG A 3 12.93 -8.29 -7.71
N HIS A 4 12.24 -7.98 -8.78
CA HIS A 4 12.38 -6.69 -9.46
C HIS A 4 11.36 -5.68 -8.94
N PRO A 5 11.68 -4.37 -8.97
CA PRO A 5 10.68 -3.33 -8.79
C PRO A 5 9.50 -3.58 -9.75
N ASP A 6 8.28 -3.22 -9.33
CA ASP A 6 7.05 -3.41 -10.09
C ASP A 6 6.40 -4.81 -10.03
N GLU A 7 7.14 -5.88 -9.65
CA GLU A 7 6.60 -7.23 -9.64
C GLU A 7 5.52 -7.44 -8.57
N LEU A 8 5.73 -6.90 -7.37
CA LEU A 8 4.79 -7.10 -6.27
C LEU A 8 4.81 -5.92 -5.30
N MET A 9 3.64 -5.35 -5.09
CA MET A 9 3.39 -4.32 -4.08
C MET A 9 2.50 -4.87 -2.97
N GLU A 10 2.95 -4.78 -1.72
CA GLU A 10 2.12 -5.11 -0.56
C GLU A 10 1.30 -3.89 -0.16
N ILE A 11 0.00 -4.09 0.06
CA ILE A 11 -0.92 -3.04 0.50
C ILE A 11 -1.60 -3.48 1.79
N ASP A 12 -1.67 -2.54 2.74
CA ASP A 12 -2.33 -2.77 4.01
C ASP A 12 -2.95 -1.47 4.55
N VAL A 13 -3.89 -1.61 5.48
CA VAL A 13 -4.56 -0.50 6.13
C VAL A 13 -4.52 -0.68 7.64
N LYS A 14 -4.12 0.36 8.35
CA LYS A 14 -4.13 0.39 9.80
C LYS A 14 -4.78 1.66 10.34
N TYR A 15 -5.16 1.66 11.61
CA TYR A 15 -5.53 2.88 12.31
C TYR A 15 -4.33 3.82 12.45
N VAL A 16 -4.56 5.11 12.23
CA VAL A 16 -3.67 6.15 12.74
C VAL A 16 -3.70 6.09 14.27
N PRO A 17 -2.55 6.08 14.94
CA PRO A 17 -2.52 6.02 16.41
C PRO A 17 -3.27 7.19 17.07
N GLY A 18 -4.15 6.88 18.02
CA GLY A 18 -4.92 7.87 18.74
C GLY A 18 -6.04 8.52 17.91
N THR A 19 -6.29 9.79 18.18
CA THR A 19 -7.25 10.62 17.45
C THR A 19 -6.59 11.92 17.01
N VAL A 20 -7.05 12.48 15.91
CA VAL A 20 -6.65 13.81 15.45
C VAL A 20 -7.89 14.71 15.48
N ALA A 21 -7.87 15.78 16.26
CA ALA A 21 -9.03 16.64 16.51
C ALA A 21 -10.30 15.85 16.90
N GLY A 22 -10.15 14.80 17.72
CA GLY A 22 -11.25 13.96 18.21
C GLY A 22 -11.75 12.89 17.22
N MET A 23 -11.18 12.82 16.01
CA MET A 23 -11.57 11.86 14.97
C MET A 23 -10.53 10.77 14.79
N LYS A 24 -10.98 9.55 14.43
CA LYS A 24 -10.11 8.44 14.02
C LYS A 24 -9.89 8.48 12.52
N TYR A 25 -8.68 8.14 12.12
CA TYR A 25 -8.29 8.06 10.71
C TYR A 25 -7.61 6.74 10.40
N PHE A 26 -7.53 6.41 9.12
CA PHE A 26 -6.96 5.18 8.60
C PHE A 26 -5.77 5.49 7.69
N GLN A 27 -4.63 4.87 7.97
CA GLN A 27 -3.47 4.93 7.11
C GLN A 27 -3.51 3.77 6.12
N TYR A 28 -3.54 4.08 4.84
CA TYR A 28 -3.30 3.14 3.75
C TYR A 28 -1.82 3.17 3.40
N THR A 29 -1.24 2.00 3.23
CA THR A 29 0.19 1.82 2.93
C THR A 29 0.34 0.93 1.72
N ALA A 30 1.17 1.34 0.76
CA ALA A 30 1.64 0.50 -0.33
C ALA A 30 3.16 0.52 -0.34
N ILE A 31 3.78 -0.65 -0.42
CA ILE A 31 5.24 -0.79 -0.46
C ILE A 31 5.66 -1.80 -1.54
N ASP A 32 6.54 -1.38 -2.43
CA ASP A 32 7.17 -2.27 -3.40
C ASP A 32 8.18 -3.20 -2.70
N THR A 33 8.02 -4.49 -2.87
CA THR A 33 8.79 -5.49 -2.12
C THR A 33 10.26 -5.56 -2.50
N ALA A 34 10.63 -5.08 -3.68
CA ALA A 34 12.01 -5.05 -4.15
C ALA A 34 12.72 -3.76 -3.77
N SER A 35 12.20 -2.62 -4.21
CA SER A 35 12.83 -1.31 -4.00
C SER A 35 12.57 -0.69 -2.63
N ARG A 36 11.61 -1.21 -1.88
CA ARG A 36 11.10 -0.60 -0.65
C ARG A 36 10.46 0.78 -0.85
N TRP A 37 10.28 1.22 -2.10
CA TRP A 37 9.52 2.43 -2.37
C TRP A 37 8.14 2.33 -1.75
N ARG A 38 7.72 3.41 -1.09
CA ARG A 38 6.51 3.39 -0.28
C ARG A 38 5.66 4.62 -0.49
N ARG A 39 4.35 4.43 -0.47
CA ARG A 39 3.34 5.49 -0.40
C ARG A 39 2.42 5.27 0.80
N LEU A 40 2.18 6.32 1.56
CA LEU A 40 1.17 6.40 2.62
C LEU A 40 0.13 7.45 2.24
N ALA A 41 -1.13 7.17 2.53
CA ALA A 41 -2.21 8.14 2.52
C ALA A 41 -3.13 7.92 3.74
N VAL A 42 -3.85 8.95 4.16
CA VAL A 42 -4.79 8.87 5.29
C VAL A 42 -6.17 9.26 4.83
N TYR A 43 -7.17 8.51 5.31
CA TYR A 43 -8.58 8.72 5.03
C TYR A 43 -9.38 8.65 6.33
N ASP A 44 -10.56 9.26 6.33
CA ASP A 44 -11.50 9.26 7.44
C ASP A 44 -12.32 7.96 7.52
N GLU A 45 -12.37 7.20 6.44
CA GLU A 45 -13.09 5.93 6.36
C GLU A 45 -12.23 4.82 5.76
N GLN A 46 -12.55 3.59 6.15
CA GLN A 46 -11.97 2.37 5.62
C GLN A 46 -12.99 1.68 4.70
N THR A 47 -12.91 1.96 3.40
CA THR A 47 -13.85 1.48 2.40
C THR A 47 -13.15 0.95 1.14
N ASN A 48 -13.86 0.13 0.35
CA ASN A 48 -13.38 -0.31 -0.97
C ASN A 48 -13.18 0.87 -1.95
N PHE A 49 -13.97 1.94 -1.82
CA PHE A 49 -13.77 3.17 -2.58
C PHE A 49 -12.41 3.79 -2.29
N HIS A 50 -12.04 3.94 -1.00
CA HIS A 50 -10.73 4.46 -0.61
C HIS A 50 -9.58 3.53 -0.99
N SER A 51 -9.79 2.22 -1.02
CA SER A 51 -8.79 1.27 -1.52
C SER A 51 -8.47 1.51 -3.00
N ILE A 52 -9.49 1.75 -3.83
CA ILE A 52 -9.31 2.06 -5.25
C ILE A 52 -8.68 3.45 -5.44
N LEU A 53 -9.15 4.46 -4.69
CA LEU A 53 -8.61 5.81 -4.76
C LEU A 53 -7.12 5.82 -4.40
N PHE A 54 -6.76 5.10 -3.34
CA PHE A 54 -5.38 4.95 -2.92
C PHE A 54 -4.52 4.23 -3.97
N LEU A 55 -5.02 3.14 -4.55
CA LEU A 55 -4.27 2.42 -5.60
C LEU A 55 -4.06 3.29 -6.84
N LYS A 56 -5.03 4.11 -7.24
CA LYS A 56 -4.87 5.10 -8.32
C LYS A 56 -3.74 6.09 -8.01
N GLU A 57 -3.70 6.62 -6.79
CA GLU A 57 -2.63 7.51 -6.33
C GLU A 57 -1.26 6.82 -6.36
N VAL A 58 -1.19 5.56 -5.91
CA VAL A 58 0.04 4.76 -5.96
C VAL A 58 0.52 4.57 -7.39
N MET A 59 -0.37 4.21 -8.32
CA MET A 59 -0.05 4.05 -9.74
C MET A 59 0.48 5.33 -10.38
N GLU A 60 -0.05 6.49 -9.98
CA GLU A 60 0.41 7.80 -10.45
C GLU A 60 1.83 8.13 -9.93
N LYS A 61 2.09 7.86 -8.66
CA LYS A 61 3.33 8.24 -7.98
C LYS A 61 4.50 7.28 -8.22
N PHE A 62 4.23 5.99 -8.39
CA PHE A 62 5.28 4.96 -8.50
C PHE A 62 6.05 4.99 -9.82
N LYS A 63 5.51 5.54 -10.88
CA LYS A 63 6.16 5.70 -12.21
C LYS A 63 6.52 4.40 -12.95
N TYR A 64 6.25 3.24 -12.39
CA TYR A 64 6.39 1.94 -13.04
C TYR A 64 5.03 1.26 -13.10
N LYS A 65 4.87 0.34 -14.07
CA LYS A 65 3.65 -0.46 -14.15
C LYS A 65 3.64 -1.47 -13.02
N ILE A 66 2.65 -1.41 -12.15
CA ILE A 66 2.46 -2.41 -11.09
C ILE A 66 1.92 -3.69 -11.73
N GLN A 67 2.64 -4.80 -11.59
CA GLN A 67 2.21 -6.09 -12.13
C GLN A 67 1.26 -6.81 -11.18
N ALA A 68 1.53 -6.76 -9.89
CA ALA A 68 0.69 -7.39 -8.89
C ALA A 68 0.64 -6.58 -7.59
N ILE A 69 -0.49 -6.68 -6.92
CA ILE A 69 -0.66 -6.25 -5.53
C ILE A 69 -0.96 -7.45 -4.65
N LYS A 70 -0.62 -7.35 -3.37
CA LYS A 70 -0.97 -8.32 -2.33
C LYS A 70 -1.58 -7.61 -1.15
N THR A 71 -2.75 -8.06 -0.72
CA THR A 71 -3.49 -7.51 0.42
C THR A 71 -3.82 -8.60 1.43
N ASP A 72 -4.27 -8.19 2.61
CA ASP A 72 -4.94 -9.10 3.52
C ASP A 72 -6.36 -9.46 3.01
N ASN A 73 -7.08 -10.25 3.81
CA ASN A 73 -8.41 -10.74 3.49
C ASN A 73 -9.54 -9.82 4.00
N GLY A 74 -9.23 -8.57 4.30
CA GLY A 74 -10.19 -7.58 4.78
C GLY A 74 -11.28 -7.26 3.75
N SER A 75 -12.49 -6.95 4.22
CA SER A 75 -13.65 -6.67 3.37
C SER A 75 -13.49 -5.44 2.46
N ILE A 76 -12.54 -4.58 2.75
CA ILE A 76 -12.19 -3.42 1.91
C ILE A 76 -11.37 -3.82 0.68
N PHE A 77 -10.81 -5.03 0.67
CA PHE A 77 -9.98 -5.55 -0.40
C PHE A 77 -10.63 -6.72 -1.13
N THR A 78 -11.49 -7.52 -0.46
CA THR A 78 -12.07 -8.71 -1.07
C THR A 78 -13.43 -9.07 -0.48
N ASN A 79 -14.27 -9.74 -1.29
CA ASN A 79 -15.51 -10.39 -0.86
C ASN A 79 -15.33 -11.90 -0.58
N TYR A 80 -14.13 -12.43 -0.80
CA TYR A 80 -13.92 -13.88 -0.81
C TYR A 80 -14.26 -14.55 0.52
N TYR A 81 -13.95 -13.91 1.64
CA TYR A 81 -14.16 -14.45 2.97
C TYR A 81 -15.41 -13.91 3.71
N THR A 82 -16.03 -12.85 3.21
CA THR A 82 -17.19 -12.22 3.87
C THR A 82 -18.52 -12.88 3.52
N SER A 83 -18.58 -13.69 2.48
CA SER A 83 -19.83 -14.30 1.99
C SER A 83 -20.22 -15.58 2.73
N MET A 84 -19.38 -16.13 3.59
CA MET A 84 -19.65 -17.43 4.23
C MET A 84 -20.63 -17.39 5.41
N THR A 85 -21.02 -16.21 5.90
CA THR A 85 -21.80 -16.14 7.15
C THR A 85 -23.23 -15.60 7.05
N LYS A 86 -23.69 -15.05 5.93
CA LYS A 86 -24.99 -14.35 5.91
C LYS A 86 -25.86 -14.45 4.65
N ARG A 87 -25.62 -15.29 3.67
CA ARG A 87 -26.56 -15.43 2.52
C ARG A 87 -26.81 -16.87 2.12
N SER A 88 -28.08 -17.24 2.20
CA SER A 88 -28.65 -18.48 1.68
C SER A 88 -28.73 -18.55 0.15
N ASP A 89 -28.28 -17.55 -0.58
CA ASP A 89 -28.28 -17.50 -2.05
C ASP A 89 -26.85 -17.48 -2.59
N MET A 90 -26.32 -18.68 -2.82
CA MET A 90 -24.95 -18.94 -3.29
C MET A 90 -24.79 -18.76 -4.81
N THR A 91 -25.73 -18.20 -5.53
CA THR A 91 -25.78 -18.25 -7.01
C THR A 91 -25.10 -17.07 -7.71
N VAL A 92 -24.78 -15.97 -7.04
CA VAL A 92 -24.10 -14.82 -7.67
C VAL A 92 -22.90 -14.37 -6.82
N LYS A 93 -21.70 -14.78 -7.21
CA LYS A 93 -20.45 -14.18 -6.69
C LYS A 93 -20.35 -12.74 -7.22
N THR A 94 -20.64 -11.77 -6.37
CA THR A 94 -20.35 -10.36 -6.70
C THR A 94 -18.84 -10.16 -6.73
N ILE A 95 -18.32 -9.67 -7.85
CA ILE A 95 -16.90 -9.29 -7.98
C ILE A 95 -16.66 -8.07 -7.09
N HIS A 96 -15.62 -8.12 -6.28
CA HIS A 96 -15.23 -6.97 -5.46
C HIS A 96 -14.73 -5.82 -6.36
N ALA A 97 -15.06 -4.58 -5.99
CA ALA A 97 -14.73 -3.42 -6.80
C ALA A 97 -13.20 -3.26 -7.02
N LEU A 98 -12.38 -3.61 -6.04
CA LEU A 98 -10.92 -3.60 -6.19
C LEU A 98 -10.43 -4.67 -7.17
N ASP A 99 -11.01 -5.88 -7.16
CA ASP A 99 -10.67 -6.95 -8.12
C ASP A 99 -11.00 -6.53 -9.55
N LEU A 100 -12.17 -5.87 -9.74
CA LEU A 100 -12.55 -5.34 -11.03
C LEU A 100 -11.58 -4.27 -11.51
N PHE A 101 -11.24 -3.32 -10.64
CA PHE A 101 -10.26 -2.27 -10.94
C PHE A 101 -8.88 -2.87 -11.30
N CYS A 102 -8.40 -3.85 -10.55
CA CYS A 102 -7.15 -4.53 -10.84
C CYS A 102 -7.18 -5.21 -12.21
N LYS A 103 -8.27 -5.92 -12.52
CA LYS A 103 -8.46 -6.59 -13.81
C LYS A 103 -8.44 -5.60 -14.98
N GLU A 104 -9.14 -4.47 -14.86
CA GLU A 104 -9.19 -3.41 -15.88
C GLU A 104 -7.81 -2.77 -16.12
N ASN A 105 -6.95 -2.74 -15.11
CA ASN A 105 -5.60 -2.18 -15.18
C ASN A 105 -4.51 -3.24 -15.41
N ASN A 106 -4.87 -4.50 -15.68
CA ASN A 106 -3.94 -5.62 -15.83
C ASN A 106 -3.00 -5.80 -14.63
N ILE A 107 -3.55 -5.66 -13.42
CA ILE A 107 -2.88 -5.90 -12.14
C ILE A 107 -3.40 -7.21 -11.56
N ILE A 108 -2.50 -8.11 -11.16
CA ILE A 108 -2.87 -9.34 -10.46
C ILE A 108 -3.09 -9.01 -8.97
N HIS A 109 -4.24 -9.40 -8.42
CA HIS A 109 -4.53 -9.22 -7.01
C HIS A 109 -4.35 -10.55 -6.27
N TYR A 110 -3.36 -10.62 -5.37
CA TYR A 110 -3.11 -11.75 -4.49
C TYR A 110 -3.66 -11.46 -3.09
N LEU A 111 -4.25 -12.47 -2.48
CA LEU A 111 -4.62 -12.46 -1.07
C LEU A 111 -3.59 -13.27 -0.28
N ILE A 112 -3.31 -12.86 0.97
CA ILE A 112 -2.54 -13.71 1.88
C ILE A 112 -3.36 -14.95 2.25
N ASP A 113 -2.68 -16.06 2.56
CA ASP A 113 -3.37 -17.24 3.08
C ASP A 113 -4.02 -16.94 4.44
N PRO A 114 -5.20 -17.50 4.72
CA PRO A 114 -5.83 -17.35 6.03
C PRO A 114 -4.89 -17.77 7.17
N GLY A 115 -4.75 -16.90 8.17
CA GLY A 115 -3.90 -17.17 9.33
C GLY A 115 -2.38 -17.07 9.10
N LYS A 116 -1.94 -16.53 7.95
CA LYS A 116 -0.53 -16.32 7.63
C LYS A 116 -0.17 -14.84 7.43
N PRO A 117 -0.29 -14.00 8.47
CA PRO A 117 0.03 -12.57 8.35
C PRO A 117 1.48 -12.32 7.92
N ALA A 118 2.41 -13.21 8.24
CA ALA A 118 3.82 -13.09 7.83
C ALA A 118 4.01 -12.97 6.30
N GLN A 119 3.03 -13.35 5.49
CA GLN A 119 3.06 -13.16 4.04
C GLN A 119 2.97 -11.68 3.62
N ASN A 120 2.55 -10.79 4.51
CA ASN A 120 2.53 -9.33 4.32
C ASN A 120 3.62 -8.62 5.15
N GLY A 121 4.71 -9.32 5.44
CA GLY A 121 5.73 -8.90 6.41
C GLY A 121 6.52 -7.65 6.01
N THR A 122 6.55 -7.27 4.73
CA THR A 122 7.26 -6.06 4.29
C THR A 122 6.49 -4.82 4.73
N VAL A 123 5.18 -4.79 4.48
CA VAL A 123 4.32 -3.68 4.89
C VAL A 123 4.19 -3.61 6.41
N GLU A 124 4.06 -4.73 7.11
CA GLU A 124 3.98 -4.77 8.58
C GLU A 124 5.25 -4.20 9.24
N ARG A 125 6.43 -4.54 8.70
CA ARG A 125 7.70 -3.97 9.20
C ARG A 125 7.75 -2.47 8.99
N SER A 126 7.26 -1.97 7.85
CA SER A 126 7.21 -0.52 7.59
C SER A 126 6.27 0.22 8.55
N HIS A 127 5.20 -0.43 9.01
CA HIS A 127 4.30 0.14 10.02
C HIS A 127 4.97 0.38 11.38
N ARG A 128 5.93 -0.47 11.76
CA ARG A 128 6.71 -0.24 12.98
C ARG A 128 7.58 1.01 12.84
N GLU A 129 8.21 1.19 11.70
CA GLU A 129 8.98 2.41 11.41
C GLU A 129 8.11 3.66 11.46
N ASP A 130 6.89 3.60 10.91
CA ASP A 130 5.94 4.71 10.98
C ASP A 130 5.56 5.04 12.43
N GLN A 131 5.33 4.01 13.25
CA GLN A 131 5.00 4.21 14.66
C GLN A 131 6.13 4.93 15.39
N GLU A 132 7.35 4.39 15.32
CA GLU A 132 8.50 4.85 16.08
C GLU A 132 9.06 6.20 15.60
N LYS A 133 9.11 6.40 14.27
CA LYS A 133 9.82 7.55 13.67
C LYS A 133 8.90 8.67 13.20
N PHE A 134 7.61 8.40 13.03
CA PHE A 134 6.65 9.41 12.56
C PHE A 134 5.58 9.71 13.60
N TYR A 135 4.77 8.73 14.00
CA TYR A 135 3.63 9.00 14.89
C TYR A 135 4.07 9.39 16.30
N GLU A 136 5.06 8.74 16.88
CA GLU A 136 5.57 9.05 18.22
C GLU A 136 6.37 10.36 18.26
N GLN A 137 6.86 10.83 17.13
CA GLN A 137 7.66 12.05 17.02
C GLN A 137 6.82 13.28 16.63
N ASN A 138 5.54 13.13 16.33
CA ASN A 138 4.69 14.20 15.86
C ASN A 138 3.37 14.29 16.63
N THR A 139 2.87 15.52 16.76
CA THR A 139 1.48 15.80 17.15
C THR A 139 0.74 16.39 15.95
N PHE A 140 -0.56 16.15 15.85
CA PHE A 140 -1.36 16.57 14.71
C PHE A 140 -2.51 17.45 15.19
N LYS A 141 -2.56 18.69 14.70
CA LYS A 141 -3.58 19.67 15.09
C LYS A 141 -4.90 19.51 14.33
N SER A 142 -4.83 18.95 13.12
CA SER A 142 -5.97 18.76 12.22
C SER A 142 -5.68 17.65 11.22
N PHE A 143 -6.70 17.21 10.49
CA PHE A 143 -6.52 16.27 9.37
C PHE A 143 -5.57 16.81 8.29
N SER A 144 -5.71 18.09 7.95
CA SER A 144 -4.81 18.75 7.00
C SER A 144 -3.34 18.77 7.49
N ASP A 145 -3.11 19.02 8.78
CA ASP A 145 -1.76 18.96 9.37
C ASP A 145 -1.18 17.56 9.31
N LEU A 146 -2.00 16.53 9.61
CA LEU A 146 -1.60 15.13 9.44
C LEU A 146 -1.22 14.82 7.98
N GLN A 147 -2.04 15.22 7.00
CA GLN A 147 -1.76 14.99 5.57
C GLN A 147 -0.45 15.66 5.12
N ILE A 148 -0.22 16.90 5.52
CA ILE A 148 1.01 17.64 5.16
C ILE A 148 2.24 16.96 5.76
N LYS A 149 2.19 16.58 7.03
CA LYS A 149 3.30 15.88 7.70
C LYS A 149 3.53 14.48 7.11
N LEU A 150 2.47 13.77 6.77
CA LEU A 150 2.56 12.46 6.13
C LEU A 150 3.21 12.54 4.74
N GLU A 151 2.89 13.58 3.96
CA GLU A 151 3.52 13.79 2.66
C GLU A 151 5.03 14.04 2.80
N ARG A 152 5.44 14.84 3.78
CA ARG A 152 6.87 15.02 4.10
C ARG A 152 7.53 13.73 4.54
N TRP A 153 6.82 12.89 5.31
CA TRP A 153 7.30 11.58 5.73
C TRP A 153 7.46 10.62 4.53
N ASN A 154 6.53 10.61 3.57
CA ASN A 154 6.66 9.85 2.32
C ASN A 154 7.94 10.23 1.55
N ILE A 155 8.20 11.52 1.41
CA ILE A 155 9.40 12.03 0.73
C ILE A 155 10.66 11.61 1.49
N TYR A 156 10.69 11.82 2.80
CA TYR A 156 11.83 11.47 3.65
C TYR A 156 12.14 9.97 3.59
N TYR A 157 11.12 9.10 3.77
CA TYR A 157 11.30 7.65 3.75
C TYR A 157 11.89 7.15 2.43
N ASN A 158 11.40 7.63 1.29
CA ASN A 158 11.88 7.20 -0.01
C ASN A 158 13.29 7.73 -0.36
N ASN A 159 13.83 8.63 0.45
CA ASN A 159 15.20 9.14 0.38
C ASN A 159 16.06 8.71 1.58
N LEU A 160 15.59 7.79 2.41
CA LEU A 160 16.35 7.22 3.52
C LEU A 160 17.06 5.94 3.05
N GLU A 161 18.31 5.76 3.47
CA GLU A 161 19.08 4.54 3.19
C GLU A 161 18.48 3.34 3.93
N HIS A 162 18.37 2.23 3.23
CA HIS A 162 17.89 0.95 3.77
C HIS A 162 18.96 -0.12 3.74
N CYS A 163 19.19 -0.78 4.88
CA CYS A 163 20.14 -1.90 4.96
C CYS A 163 19.82 -3.02 3.95
N GLY A 164 18.53 -3.31 3.74
CA GLY A 164 18.09 -4.31 2.76
C GLY A 164 18.29 -3.91 1.29
N LEU A 165 18.74 -2.68 1.02
CA LEU A 165 19.07 -2.16 -0.31
C LEU A 165 20.59 -1.89 -0.45
N ASN A 166 21.41 -2.49 0.41
CA ASN A 166 22.86 -2.27 0.45
C ASN A 166 23.23 -0.77 0.60
N GLY A 167 22.52 -0.07 1.47
CA GLY A 167 22.75 1.35 1.76
C GLY A 167 22.16 2.31 0.73
N LYS A 168 21.42 1.82 -0.27
CA LYS A 168 20.69 2.70 -1.20
C LYS A 168 19.36 3.14 -0.63
N THR A 169 18.91 4.30 -1.08
CA THR A 169 17.53 4.73 -0.85
C THR A 169 16.57 4.04 -1.84
N PRO A 170 15.28 3.92 -1.54
CA PRO A 170 14.28 3.43 -2.49
C PRO A 170 14.32 4.17 -3.84
N ASN A 171 14.44 5.49 -3.81
CA ASN A 171 14.51 6.29 -5.04
C ASN A 171 15.78 6.01 -5.86
N GLU A 172 16.94 5.87 -5.23
CA GLU A 172 18.18 5.48 -5.91
C GLU A 172 18.10 4.08 -6.51
N PHE A 173 17.49 3.13 -5.77
CA PHE A 173 17.29 1.78 -6.27
C PHE A 173 16.43 1.77 -7.53
N LEU A 174 15.32 2.51 -7.55
CA LEU A 174 14.44 2.65 -8.71
C LEU A 174 15.14 3.36 -9.88
N LEU A 175 15.93 4.39 -9.62
CA LEU A 175 16.69 5.09 -10.65
C LEU A 175 17.70 4.15 -11.33
N ASN A 176 18.43 3.36 -10.57
CA ASN A 176 19.38 2.38 -11.10
C ASN A 176 18.68 1.30 -11.93
N TYR A 177 17.51 0.84 -11.49
CA TYR A 177 16.70 -0.12 -12.23
C TYR A 177 16.25 0.43 -13.60
N LYS A 178 15.84 1.70 -13.64
CA LYS A 178 15.47 2.39 -14.89
C LYS A 178 16.64 2.51 -15.88
N LEU A 179 17.85 2.69 -15.38
CA LEU A 179 19.05 2.78 -16.23
C LEU A 179 19.42 1.42 -16.86
N ILE A 180 19.15 0.32 -16.14
CA ILE A 180 19.43 -1.04 -16.60
C ILE A 180 18.34 -1.55 -17.56
N LYS A 181 17.10 -1.20 -17.30
CA LYS A 181 15.93 -1.53 -18.14
C LYS A 181 15.21 -0.24 -18.55
N PRO A 182 15.66 0.44 -19.63
CA PRO A 182 14.92 1.59 -20.13
C PRO A 182 13.51 1.14 -20.47
N THR A 183 12.53 1.74 -19.81
CA THR A 183 11.11 1.52 -20.12
C THR A 183 10.88 1.88 -21.57
N ASN A 184 10.42 0.92 -22.37
CA ASN A 184 9.79 1.21 -23.66
C ASN A 184 8.55 2.06 -23.32
N VAL A 185 8.71 3.36 -23.32
CA VAL A 185 7.59 4.30 -23.37
C VAL A 185 7.01 4.13 -24.75
N CYS A 186 5.98 3.30 -24.88
CA CYS A 186 5.14 3.36 -26.07
C CYS A 186 4.59 4.77 -26.15
N ALA A 187 4.98 5.42 -27.24
CA ALA A 187 4.44 6.71 -27.65
C ALA A 187 2.93 6.64 -27.87
#